data_106e356e755afb9a008e33ea18240162
#
_entry.id   106e356e755afb9a008e33ea18240162
#
_cell.length_a   1.000
_cell.length_b   1.000
_cell.length_c   1.000
_cell.angle_alpha   90.00
_cell.angle_beta   90.00
_cell.angle_gamma   90.00
#
_symmetry.space_group_name_H-M   'P 1'
#
loop_
_entity.id
_entity.type
_entity.pdbx_description
1 polymer ?
#
loop_
_entity_poly.entity_id
_entity_poly.type
_entity_poly.pdbx_seq_one_letter_code
_entity_poly.pdbx_strand_id
1 'polypeptide(L)'
;MRRQTINRIIFYITGLLILAMGLTLNTKAGLGVSPIISVSYSISQIMGMNFGNTTMGLYCVFVVVELILHFIRDRRSEKTEGAVLEHANRMNRKLVFLMDVLQIPLSMIFTRFLNLFAKVIPDFSEGEADGKQYAVRFAVLILALILTGIGAAMSLNMRIIPNPGDGINAKIGRAHV
;
A
#
# COMPACT_ATOMS: atom_id res chain seq x y z
N MET A 1 -16.53 -23.63 -5.26
CA MET A 1 -15.55 -22.63 -5.74
C MET A 1 -16.03 -21.19 -5.65
N ARG A 2 -17.22 -20.81 -6.12
CA ARG A 2 -17.73 -19.43 -6.12
C ARG A 2 -17.79 -18.73 -4.74
N ARG A 3 -18.27 -19.42 -3.70
CA ARG A 3 -18.38 -18.85 -2.33
C ARG A 3 -17.02 -18.53 -1.70
N GLN A 4 -16.02 -19.37 -1.89
CA GLN A 4 -14.67 -19.14 -1.33
C GLN A 4 -13.98 -17.93 -1.99
N THR A 5 -14.19 -17.73 -3.29
CA THR A 5 -13.64 -16.57 -4.01
C THR A 5 -14.30 -15.27 -3.55
N ILE A 6 -15.62 -15.27 -3.37
CA ILE A 6 -16.36 -14.10 -2.88
C ILE A 6 -15.91 -13.73 -1.46
N ASN A 7 -15.78 -14.70 -0.55
CA ASN A 7 -15.30 -14.43 0.80
C ASN A 7 -13.88 -13.86 0.81
N ARG A 8 -12.98 -14.35 -0.06
CA ARG A 8 -11.62 -13.81 -0.19
C ARG A 8 -11.63 -12.35 -0.67
N ILE A 9 -12.48 -12.01 -1.62
CA ILE A 9 -12.62 -10.63 -2.12
C ILE A 9 -13.17 -9.72 -1.02
N ILE A 10 -14.20 -10.16 -0.29
CA ILE A 10 -14.77 -9.38 0.82
C ILE A 10 -13.70 -9.13 1.90
N PHE A 11 -12.98 -10.17 2.32
CA PHE A 11 -11.89 -10.05 3.29
C PHE A 11 -10.79 -9.10 2.81
N TYR A 12 -10.45 -9.15 1.54
CA TYR A 12 -9.45 -8.27 0.94
C TYR A 12 -9.90 -6.81 0.95
N ILE A 13 -11.14 -6.51 0.53
CA ILE A 13 -11.71 -5.16 0.53
C ILE A 13 -11.80 -4.63 1.96
N THR A 14 -12.27 -5.45 2.91
CA THR A 14 -12.32 -5.07 4.32
C THR A 14 -10.93 -4.77 4.87
N GLY A 15 -9.92 -5.58 4.52
CA GLY A 15 -8.53 -5.33 4.88
C GLY A 15 -8.00 -4.01 4.34
N LEU A 16 -8.31 -3.67 3.09
CA LEU A 16 -7.93 -2.38 2.49
C LEU A 16 -8.61 -1.20 3.18
N LEU A 17 -9.89 -1.33 3.57
CA LEU A 17 -10.61 -0.28 4.31
C LEU A 17 -9.98 -0.05 5.69
N ILE A 18 -9.70 -1.13 6.43
CA ILE A 18 -9.04 -1.05 7.74
C ILE A 18 -7.64 -0.44 7.60
N LEU A 19 -6.89 -0.84 6.57
CA LEU A 19 -5.57 -0.27 6.27
C LEU A 19 -5.65 1.22 5.98
N ALA A 20 -6.59 1.65 5.13
CA ALA A 20 -6.79 3.07 4.82
C ALA A 20 -7.15 3.89 6.05
N MET A 21 -8.02 3.36 6.92
CA MET A 21 -8.39 3.99 8.18
C MET A 21 -7.18 4.10 9.12
N GLY A 22 -6.39 3.03 9.28
CA GLY A 22 -5.19 3.02 10.11
C GLY A 22 -4.14 4.02 9.63
N LEU A 23 -3.89 4.09 8.32
CA LEU A 23 -2.95 5.07 7.74
C LEU A 23 -3.42 6.52 7.94
N THR A 24 -4.72 6.77 7.79
CA THR A 24 -5.26 8.12 8.01
C THR A 24 -5.20 8.51 9.48
N LEU A 25 -5.54 7.62 10.41
CA LEU A 25 -5.40 7.88 11.85
C LEU A 25 -3.94 8.15 12.23
N ASN A 26 -3.00 7.43 11.63
CA ASN A 26 -1.58 7.65 11.87
C ASN A 26 -1.13 9.06 11.47
N THR A 27 -1.56 9.55 10.29
CA THR A 27 -1.27 10.92 9.87
C THR A 27 -1.94 11.96 10.76
N LYS A 28 -3.17 11.71 11.23
CA LYS A 28 -3.95 12.60 12.09
C LYS A 28 -3.49 12.63 13.56
N ALA A 29 -2.79 11.60 14.02
CA ALA A 29 -2.19 11.59 15.36
C ALA A 29 -1.06 12.63 15.52
N GLY A 30 -0.37 13.01 14.41
CA GLY A 30 0.66 14.04 14.40
C GLY A 30 1.94 13.68 15.18
N LEU A 31 2.16 12.39 15.49
CA LEU A 31 3.35 11.90 16.21
C LEU A 31 4.36 11.21 15.28
N GLY A 32 4.05 11.07 14.01
CA GLY A 32 4.89 10.47 13.00
C GLY A 32 4.10 9.57 12.06
N VAL A 33 4.71 9.20 10.95
CA VAL A 33 4.13 8.33 9.92
C VAL A 33 5.17 7.34 9.43
N SER A 34 4.72 6.24 8.80
CA SER A 34 5.65 5.26 8.24
C SER A 34 6.52 5.88 7.14
N PRO A 35 7.77 5.41 6.92
CA PRO A 35 8.70 6.00 5.96
C PRO A 35 8.14 6.13 4.54
N ILE A 36 7.39 5.12 4.06
CA ILE A 36 6.80 5.13 2.72
C ILE A 36 5.72 6.20 2.62
N ILE A 37 4.86 6.29 3.62
CA ILE A 37 3.74 7.25 3.64
C ILE A 37 4.23 8.67 3.94
N SER A 38 5.36 8.83 4.65
CA SER A 38 5.91 10.15 4.98
C SER A 38 6.17 11.01 3.74
N VAL A 39 6.61 10.40 2.64
CA VAL A 39 6.86 11.11 1.38
C VAL A 39 5.58 11.74 0.84
N SER A 40 4.51 10.94 0.68
CA SER A 40 3.23 11.45 0.18
C SER A 40 2.58 12.42 1.16
N TYR A 41 2.71 12.20 2.46
CA TYR A 41 2.20 13.09 3.48
C TYR A 41 2.90 14.44 3.47
N SER A 42 4.24 14.47 3.44
CA SER A 42 5.01 15.71 3.38
C SER A 42 4.70 16.51 2.10
N ILE A 43 4.62 15.85 0.95
CA ILE A 43 4.23 16.51 -0.31
C ILE A 43 2.83 17.11 -0.19
N SER A 44 1.87 16.37 0.39
CA SER A 44 0.50 16.86 0.56
C SER A 44 0.44 18.12 1.44
N GLN A 45 1.23 18.18 2.50
CA GLN A 45 1.32 19.33 3.41
C GLN A 45 1.97 20.55 2.73
N ILE A 46 3.08 20.34 2.03
CA ILE A 46 3.82 21.44 1.36
C ILE A 46 3.01 22.03 0.20
N MET A 47 2.35 21.18 -0.59
CA MET A 47 1.63 21.60 -1.80
C MET A 47 0.15 21.91 -1.54
N GLY A 48 -0.36 21.71 -0.33
CA GLY A 48 -1.79 21.89 0.00
C GLY A 48 -2.71 20.93 -0.76
N MET A 49 -2.19 19.75 -1.15
CA MET A 49 -2.94 18.75 -1.92
C MET A 49 -3.58 17.73 -0.99
N ASN A 50 -4.63 17.05 -1.47
CA ASN A 50 -5.24 15.96 -0.72
C ASN A 50 -4.26 14.79 -0.55
N PHE A 51 -4.14 14.27 0.67
CA PHE A 51 -3.24 13.17 1.03
C PHE A 51 -3.42 11.93 0.13
N GLY A 52 -4.65 11.51 -0.17
CA GLY A 52 -4.90 10.39 -1.07
C GLY A 52 -4.45 10.65 -2.52
N ASN A 53 -4.50 11.90 -3.00
CA ASN A 53 -4.05 12.22 -4.36
C ASN A 53 -2.53 12.15 -4.47
N THR A 54 -1.80 12.66 -3.48
CA THR A 54 -0.33 12.54 -3.42
C THR A 54 0.11 11.09 -3.24
N THR A 55 -0.62 10.32 -2.43
CA THR A 55 -0.39 8.87 -2.26
C THR A 55 -0.63 8.12 -3.57
N MET A 56 -1.65 8.50 -4.35
CA MET A 56 -1.89 7.92 -5.68
C MET A 56 -0.70 8.20 -6.62
N GLY A 57 -0.20 9.42 -6.65
CA GLY A 57 1.00 9.79 -7.42
C GLY A 57 2.21 8.93 -7.04
N LEU A 58 2.47 8.77 -5.74
CA LEU A 58 3.55 7.92 -5.23
C LEU A 58 3.37 6.45 -5.65
N TYR A 59 2.15 5.92 -5.57
CA TYR A 59 1.85 4.55 -5.98
C TYR A 59 2.02 4.34 -7.47
N CYS A 60 1.67 5.31 -8.31
CA CYS A 60 1.99 5.24 -9.74
C CYS A 60 3.50 5.15 -9.99
N VAL A 61 4.30 5.93 -9.26
CA VAL A 61 5.78 5.84 -9.35
C VAL A 61 6.25 4.44 -8.95
N PHE A 62 5.71 3.87 -7.86
CA PHE A 62 6.08 2.52 -7.41
C PHE A 62 5.74 1.45 -8.45
N VAL A 63 4.56 1.52 -9.05
CA VAL A 63 4.17 0.58 -10.13
C VAL A 63 5.11 0.69 -11.33
N VAL A 64 5.49 1.91 -11.71
CA VAL A 64 6.47 2.11 -12.81
C VAL A 64 7.82 1.49 -12.44
N VAL A 65 8.31 1.70 -11.22
CA VAL A 65 9.56 1.09 -10.73
C VAL A 65 9.46 -0.44 -10.72
N GLU A 66 8.33 -1.00 -10.28
CA GLU A 66 8.09 -2.45 -10.31
C GLU A 66 8.13 -3.01 -11.73
N LEU A 67 7.50 -2.34 -12.68
CA LEU A 67 7.53 -2.75 -14.10
C LEU A 67 8.95 -2.70 -14.67
N ILE A 68 9.73 -1.65 -14.35
CA ILE A 68 11.14 -1.55 -14.76
C ILE A 68 11.97 -2.70 -14.16
N LEU A 69 11.80 -2.98 -12.86
CA LEU A 69 12.50 -4.07 -12.20
C LEU A 69 12.15 -5.44 -12.80
N HIS A 70 10.89 -5.64 -13.17
CA HIS A 70 10.46 -6.85 -13.88
C HIS A 70 11.15 -6.98 -15.24
N PHE A 71 11.17 -5.90 -16.01
CA PHE A 71 11.81 -5.90 -17.33
C PHE A 71 13.33 -6.17 -17.24
N ILE A 72 14.02 -5.56 -16.27
CA ILE A 72 15.45 -5.80 -16.05
C ILE A 72 15.70 -7.24 -15.64
N ARG A 73 14.91 -7.78 -14.71
CA ARG A 73 15.03 -9.17 -14.24
C ARG A 73 14.78 -10.16 -15.38
N ASP A 74 13.78 -9.91 -16.21
CA ASP A 74 13.45 -10.79 -17.32
C ASP A 74 14.59 -10.84 -18.35
N ARG A 75 15.20 -9.71 -18.68
CA ARG A 75 16.38 -9.66 -19.54
C ARG A 75 17.58 -10.39 -18.96
N ARG A 76 17.73 -10.40 -17.64
CA ARG A 76 18.84 -11.08 -16.96
C ARG A 76 18.60 -12.59 -16.89
N SER A 77 17.37 -13.03 -16.69
CA SER A 77 16.98 -14.45 -16.68
C SER A 77 17.10 -15.09 -18.05
N GLU A 78 16.77 -14.39 -19.14
CA GLU A 78 16.92 -14.89 -20.52
C GLU A 78 18.38 -15.23 -20.89
N LYS A 79 19.35 -14.63 -20.21
CA LYS A 79 20.77 -14.90 -20.43
C LYS A 79 21.29 -16.15 -19.69
N THR A 80 20.52 -16.66 -18.72
CA THR A 80 21.01 -17.68 -17.76
C THR A 80 20.29 -19.03 -17.89
N GLU A 81 19.08 -19.09 -18.46
CA GLU A 81 18.26 -20.31 -18.49
C GLU A 81 18.06 -20.86 -19.91
N GLY A 82 18.34 -22.17 -20.10
CA GLY A 82 18.10 -22.89 -21.34
C GLY A 82 16.60 -23.09 -21.67
N ALA A 83 16.32 -23.32 -22.93
CA ALA A 83 15.03 -23.29 -23.63
C ALA A 83 13.85 -24.09 -23.03
N VAL A 84 14.06 -25.01 -22.10
CA VAL A 84 13.01 -25.93 -21.60
C VAL A 84 12.14 -25.28 -20.49
N LEU A 85 12.67 -24.31 -19.77
CA LEU A 85 11.93 -23.57 -18.72
C LEU A 85 11.18 -22.36 -19.24
N GLU A 86 11.36 -22.02 -20.51
CA GLU A 86 10.86 -20.77 -21.12
C GLU A 86 9.33 -20.69 -21.14
N HIS A 87 8.63 -21.82 -21.39
CA HIS A 87 7.15 -21.81 -21.53
C HIS A 87 6.43 -21.60 -20.18
N ALA A 88 6.86 -22.25 -19.11
CA ALA A 88 6.28 -22.06 -17.77
C ALA A 88 6.60 -20.68 -17.22
N ASN A 89 7.79 -20.18 -17.51
CA ASN A 89 8.26 -18.85 -17.09
C ASN A 89 7.52 -17.72 -17.83
N ARG A 90 7.20 -17.91 -19.09
CA ARG A 90 6.46 -16.94 -19.93
C ARG A 90 5.00 -16.74 -19.48
N MET A 91 4.33 -17.79 -19.01
CA MET A 91 2.96 -17.72 -18.49
C MET A 91 2.92 -17.03 -17.13
N ASN A 92 3.90 -17.30 -16.26
CA ASN A 92 4.07 -16.60 -14.99
C ASN A 92 4.40 -15.11 -15.18
N ARG A 93 5.19 -14.73 -16.17
CA ARG A 93 5.54 -13.34 -16.50
C ARG A 93 4.32 -12.50 -16.87
N LYS A 94 3.43 -13.02 -17.75
CA LYS A 94 2.19 -12.31 -18.13
C LYS A 94 1.26 -12.10 -16.96
N LEU A 95 1.12 -13.08 -16.07
CA LEU A 95 0.30 -12.96 -14.85
C LEU A 95 0.87 -11.91 -13.90
N VAL A 96 2.18 -11.88 -13.69
CA VAL A 96 2.82 -10.89 -12.81
C VAL A 96 2.66 -9.48 -13.39
N PHE A 97 2.92 -9.29 -14.68
CA PHE A 97 2.71 -8.01 -15.34
C PHE A 97 1.25 -7.55 -15.25
N LEU A 98 0.29 -8.46 -15.46
CA LEU A 98 -1.13 -8.16 -15.30
C LEU A 98 -1.46 -7.74 -13.86
N MET A 99 -0.89 -8.42 -12.87
CA MET A 99 -1.09 -8.06 -11.46
C MET A 99 -0.51 -6.68 -11.12
N ASP A 100 0.65 -6.33 -11.67
CA ASP A 100 1.26 -5.01 -11.47
C ASP A 100 0.40 -3.90 -12.10
N VAL A 101 -0.14 -4.11 -13.30
CA VAL A 101 -1.06 -3.17 -13.95
C VAL A 101 -2.39 -3.05 -13.19
N LEU A 102 -2.92 -4.15 -12.65
CA LEU A 102 -4.14 -4.15 -11.83
C LEU A 102 -3.97 -3.42 -10.48
N GLN A 103 -2.74 -3.19 -10.04
CA GLN A 103 -2.49 -2.36 -8.86
C GLN A 103 -2.94 -0.91 -9.05
N ILE A 104 -2.90 -0.36 -10.28
CA ILE A 104 -3.28 1.03 -10.56
C ILE A 104 -4.76 1.29 -10.24
N PRO A 105 -5.75 0.59 -10.82
CA PRO A 105 -7.15 0.81 -10.49
C PRO A 105 -7.47 0.51 -9.02
N LEU A 106 -6.79 -0.46 -8.43
CA LEU A 106 -6.97 -0.78 -7.02
C LEU A 106 -6.43 0.33 -6.12
N SER A 107 -5.27 0.89 -6.45
CA SER A 107 -4.69 2.04 -5.74
C SER A 107 -5.58 3.27 -5.86
N MET A 108 -6.25 3.46 -7.00
CA MET A 108 -7.22 4.54 -7.18
C MET A 108 -8.39 4.41 -6.19
N ILE A 109 -8.96 3.22 -6.05
CA ILE A 109 -10.03 2.94 -5.08
C ILE A 109 -9.52 3.19 -3.65
N PHE A 110 -8.36 2.62 -3.31
CA PHE A 110 -7.76 2.76 -1.99
C PHE A 110 -7.50 4.22 -1.59
N THR A 111 -6.97 5.02 -2.50
CA THR A 111 -6.67 6.43 -2.25
C THR A 111 -7.94 7.29 -2.15
N ARG A 112 -9.07 6.88 -2.77
CA ARG A 112 -10.38 7.49 -2.51
C ARG A 112 -10.85 7.26 -1.08
N PHE A 113 -10.62 6.07 -0.53
CA PHE A 113 -10.91 5.80 0.89
C PHE A 113 -9.99 6.62 1.81
N LEU A 114 -8.70 6.78 1.50
CA LEU A 114 -7.82 7.70 2.26
C LEU A 114 -8.39 9.12 2.30
N ASN A 115 -8.80 9.66 1.16
CA ASN A 115 -9.40 10.99 1.10
C ASN A 115 -10.73 11.09 1.85
N LEU A 116 -11.55 10.04 1.82
CA LEU A 116 -12.80 9.98 2.57
C LEU A 116 -12.52 10.01 4.07
N PHE A 117 -11.64 9.14 4.56
CA PHE A 117 -11.28 9.08 5.97
C PHE A 117 -10.58 10.35 6.44
N ALA A 118 -9.73 10.96 5.61
CA ALA A 118 -9.07 12.23 5.92
C ALA A 118 -10.07 13.39 6.15
N LYS A 119 -11.25 13.32 5.53
CA LYS A 119 -12.35 14.30 5.73
C LYS A 119 -13.20 14.00 6.97
N VAL A 120 -13.41 12.72 7.28
CA VAL A 120 -14.31 12.27 8.36
C VAL A 120 -13.59 12.26 9.71
N ILE A 121 -12.31 11.87 9.73
CA ILE A 121 -11.53 11.76 10.96
C ILE A 121 -11.00 13.15 11.34
N PRO A 122 -11.27 13.62 12.58
CA PRO A 122 -10.77 14.89 13.06
C PRO A 122 -9.24 14.89 13.15
N ASP A 123 -8.64 16.07 13.13
CA ASP A 123 -7.21 16.23 13.32
C ASP A 123 -6.90 16.30 14.82
N PHE A 124 -6.11 15.35 15.30
CA PHE A 124 -5.68 15.30 16.70
C PHE A 124 -4.38 16.08 16.93
N SER A 125 -3.74 16.53 15.84
CA SER A 125 -2.49 17.29 15.92
C SER A 125 -2.69 18.77 16.24
N GLU A 126 -3.90 19.30 16.00
CA GLU A 126 -4.26 20.68 16.28
C GLU A 126 -4.63 20.86 17.77
N GLY A 127 -4.04 21.85 18.43
CA GLY A 127 -4.33 22.23 19.81
C GLY A 127 -3.08 22.45 20.68
N GLU A 128 -3.25 23.06 21.85
CA GLU A 128 -2.16 23.30 22.80
C GLU A 128 -1.57 21.96 23.29
N ALA A 129 -0.25 21.94 23.43
CA ALA A 129 0.50 20.75 23.84
C ALA A 129 0.33 20.48 25.35
N ASP A 130 -0.87 20.15 25.80
CA ASP A 130 -1.14 19.70 27.16
C ASP A 130 -0.88 18.18 27.30
N GLY A 131 -0.45 17.73 28.47
CA GLY A 131 -0.14 16.32 28.74
C GLY A 131 -1.30 15.37 28.46
N LYS A 132 -2.55 15.80 28.65
CA LYS A 132 -3.74 15.04 28.33
C LYS A 132 -3.89 14.84 26.81
N GLN A 133 -3.60 15.85 26.02
CA GLN A 133 -3.68 15.79 24.58
C GLN A 133 -2.59 14.86 23.97
N TYR A 134 -1.38 14.88 24.55
CA TYR A 134 -0.34 13.91 24.15
C TYR A 134 -0.77 12.46 24.45
N ALA A 135 -1.41 12.20 25.58
CA ALA A 135 -1.92 10.87 25.90
C ALA A 135 -3.00 10.40 24.89
N VAL A 136 -3.90 11.29 24.46
CA VAL A 136 -4.90 10.99 23.42
C VAL A 136 -4.23 10.71 22.08
N ARG A 137 -3.28 11.57 21.64
CA ARG A 137 -2.53 11.36 20.39
C ARG A 137 -1.79 10.03 20.38
N PHE A 138 -1.18 9.68 21.52
CA PHE A 138 -0.46 8.40 21.67
C PHE A 138 -1.41 7.20 21.60
N ALA A 139 -2.57 7.29 22.26
CA ALA A 139 -3.61 6.25 22.17
C ALA A 139 -4.12 6.08 20.72
N VAL A 140 -4.36 7.20 20.02
CA VAL A 140 -4.76 7.19 18.59
C VAL A 140 -3.65 6.58 17.73
N LEU A 141 -2.38 6.88 17.99
CA LEU A 141 -1.26 6.29 17.28
C LEU A 141 -1.20 4.77 17.47
N ILE A 142 -1.34 4.28 18.70
CA ILE A 142 -1.36 2.83 18.98
C ILE A 142 -2.52 2.17 18.24
N LEU A 143 -3.71 2.74 18.30
CA LEU A 143 -4.87 2.24 17.54
C LEU A 143 -4.60 2.23 16.03
N ALA A 144 -4.01 3.29 15.50
CA ALA A 144 -3.64 3.40 14.10
C ALA A 144 -2.67 2.29 13.67
N LEU A 145 -1.64 2.01 14.49
CA LEU A 145 -0.67 0.94 14.24
C LEU A 145 -1.33 -0.45 14.23
N ILE A 146 -2.20 -0.72 15.20
CA ILE A 146 -2.96 -1.98 15.27
C ILE A 146 -3.82 -2.16 14.02
N LEU A 147 -4.61 -1.14 13.65
CA LEU A 147 -5.46 -1.17 12.45
C LEU A 147 -4.63 -1.33 11.18
N THR A 148 -3.52 -0.63 11.06
CA THR A 148 -2.61 -0.76 9.92
C THR A 148 -2.05 -2.18 9.82
N GLY A 149 -1.62 -2.77 10.93
CA GLY A 149 -1.12 -4.13 10.99
C GLY A 149 -2.18 -5.17 10.61
N ILE A 150 -3.39 -5.06 11.15
CA ILE A 150 -4.52 -5.94 10.82
C ILE A 150 -4.89 -5.79 9.34
N GLY A 151 -5.08 -4.57 8.86
CA GLY A 151 -5.45 -4.30 7.47
C GLY A 151 -4.42 -4.81 6.47
N ALA A 152 -3.12 -4.59 6.74
CA ALA A 152 -2.02 -5.12 5.94
C ALA A 152 -2.00 -6.65 5.95
N ALA A 153 -2.12 -7.28 7.12
CA ALA A 153 -2.15 -8.74 7.25
C ALA A 153 -3.34 -9.35 6.48
N MET A 154 -4.52 -8.75 6.58
CA MET A 154 -5.71 -9.21 5.85
C MET A 154 -5.54 -9.08 4.34
N SER A 155 -5.04 -7.94 3.85
CA SER A 155 -4.88 -7.70 2.41
C SER A 155 -3.79 -8.60 1.80
N LEU A 156 -2.64 -8.75 2.46
CA LEU A 156 -1.52 -9.57 1.99
C LEU A 156 -1.83 -11.07 2.02
N ASN A 157 -2.52 -11.56 3.07
CA ASN A 157 -2.82 -12.98 3.22
C ASN A 157 -3.75 -13.53 2.12
N MET A 158 -4.58 -12.67 1.53
CA MET A 158 -5.46 -13.08 0.44
C MET A 158 -4.72 -13.33 -0.88
N ARG A 159 -3.49 -12.86 -1.05
CA ARG A 159 -2.63 -13.03 -2.25
C ARG A 159 -3.35 -12.69 -3.56
N ILE A 160 -4.22 -11.67 -3.53
CA ILE A 160 -4.95 -11.22 -4.71
C ILE A 160 -4.06 -10.24 -5.49
N ILE A 161 -3.89 -9.03 -4.97
CA ILE A 161 -3.01 -8.01 -5.53
C ILE A 161 -2.37 -7.27 -4.35
N PRO A 162 -1.03 -7.18 -4.24
CA PRO A 162 -0.40 -6.41 -3.19
C PRO A 162 -0.61 -4.92 -3.42
N ASN A 163 -0.68 -4.14 -2.33
CA ASN A 163 -0.61 -2.69 -2.42
C ASN A 163 0.77 -2.28 -2.97
N PRO A 164 0.92 -1.25 -3.83
CA PRO A 164 2.21 -0.89 -4.45
C PRO A 164 3.34 -0.68 -3.44
N GLY A 165 3.06 -0.08 -2.27
CA GLY A 165 4.05 0.08 -1.21
C GLY A 165 4.54 -1.25 -0.61
N ASP A 166 3.67 -2.24 -0.48
CA ASP A 166 4.00 -3.57 0.05
C ASP A 166 4.63 -4.45 -1.04
N GLY A 167 4.17 -4.29 -2.29
CA GLY A 167 4.69 -5.00 -3.45
C GLY A 167 6.16 -4.70 -3.70
N ILE A 168 6.56 -3.42 -3.66
CA ILE A 168 7.95 -3.02 -3.88
C ILE A 168 8.88 -3.56 -2.79
N ASN A 169 8.45 -3.55 -1.51
CA ASN A 169 9.22 -4.11 -0.41
C ASN A 169 9.47 -5.61 -0.57
N ALA A 170 8.44 -6.36 -0.97
CA ALA A 170 8.55 -7.80 -1.19
C ALA A 170 9.47 -8.16 -2.37
N LYS A 171 9.55 -7.30 -3.39
CA LYS A 171 10.40 -7.50 -4.57
C LYS A 171 11.85 -7.15 -4.30
N ILE A 172 12.12 -6.06 -3.58
CA ILE A 172 13.47 -5.68 -3.16
C ILE A 172 14.05 -6.74 -2.22
N GLY A 173 13.29 -7.23 -1.25
CA GLY A 173 13.72 -8.27 -0.32
C GLY A 173 14.12 -9.58 -0.99
N ARG A 174 13.45 -9.97 -2.09
CA ARG A 174 13.81 -11.18 -2.87
C ARG A 174 15.04 -11.01 -3.77
N ALA A 175 15.44 -9.79 -4.06
CA ALA A 175 16.62 -9.55 -4.88
C ALA A 175 17.94 -9.77 -4.12
N HIS A 176 17.88 -9.89 -2.80
CA HIS A 176 19.02 -10.07 -1.90
C HIS A 176 19.16 -11.50 -1.34
N VAL A 177 18.29 -12.44 -1.74
CA VAL A 177 18.34 -13.87 -1.42
C VAL A 177 18.61 -14.67 -2.68
#